data_4d2c2d9a728c2a9159c531f7d3d6f053
#
_entry.id   4d2c2d9a728c2a9159c531f7d3d6f053
#
_cell.length_a   1.000
_cell.length_b   1.000
_cell.length_c   1.000
_cell.angle_alpha   90.00
_cell.angle_beta   90.00
_cell.angle_gamma   90.00
#
_symmetry.space_group_name_H-M   'P 1'
#
loop_
_entity.id
_entity.type
_entity.pdbx_description
1 polymer ?
#
loop_
_entity_poly.entity_id
_entity_poly.type
_entity_poly.pdbx_seq_one_letter_code
_entity_poly.pdbx_strand_id
1 'polypeptide(L)'
;MPTIKKTADRKEEELRMRNALNPKPEKVTDGLFTGSTFFDPRDLAQVRYEMLRRNRAESVPVAKAAKRFGFTRPTFYQVADAYDRYGIPGLIPRKPGPKGPRRCTSDIVDFARRRIAEQGMTMDVLIEEIASKFGTKLHRRTLERGLARVGKRGRRKKLKRAKSGGI
;
A
#
# COMPACT_ATOMS: atom_id res chain seq x y z
N MET A 1 33.61 13.43 -1.63
CA MET A 1 33.18 12.14 -2.18
C MET A 1 31.64 12.09 -2.21
N PRO A 2 30.94 12.59 -3.27
CA PRO A 2 29.46 12.62 -3.27
C PRO A 2 28.79 11.47 -4.04
N THR A 3 29.52 10.50 -4.58
CA THR A 3 28.98 9.58 -5.58
C THR A 3 28.20 8.38 -5.02
N ILE A 4 28.45 7.94 -3.78
CA ILE A 4 27.85 6.72 -3.21
C ILE A 4 26.41 6.96 -2.73
N LYS A 5 26.09 8.13 -2.18
CA LYS A 5 24.72 8.46 -1.75
C LYS A 5 23.74 8.56 -2.94
N LYS A 6 24.20 9.13 -4.06
CA LYS A 6 23.37 9.34 -5.25
C LYS A 6 22.92 8.03 -5.92
N THR A 7 23.79 7.00 -5.91
CA THR A 7 23.48 5.68 -6.47
C THR A 7 22.54 4.86 -5.56
N ALA A 8 22.68 4.96 -4.25
CA ALA A 8 21.78 4.30 -3.31
C ALA A 8 20.35 4.86 -3.38
N ASP A 9 20.20 6.17 -3.44
CA ASP A 9 18.92 6.85 -3.57
C ASP A 9 18.22 6.51 -4.89
N ARG A 10 18.96 6.46 -6.00
CA ARG A 10 18.41 6.08 -7.32
C ARG A 10 17.90 4.64 -7.34
N LYS A 11 18.62 3.69 -6.73
CA LYS A 11 18.16 2.30 -6.63
C LYS A 11 16.89 2.18 -5.80
N GLU A 12 16.80 2.90 -4.70
CA GLU A 12 15.61 2.91 -3.85
C GLU A 12 14.41 3.48 -4.59
N GLU A 13 14.57 4.56 -5.34
CA GLU A 13 13.51 5.14 -6.17
C GLU A 13 13.01 4.16 -7.24
N GLU A 14 13.92 3.47 -7.93
CA GLU A 14 13.55 2.45 -8.91
C GLU A 14 12.81 1.26 -8.29
N LEU A 15 13.27 0.75 -7.15
CA LEU A 15 12.58 -0.31 -6.41
C LEU A 15 11.18 0.14 -5.98
N ARG A 16 11.03 1.39 -5.56
CA ARG A 16 9.74 1.98 -5.18
C ARG A 16 8.79 2.10 -6.38
N MET A 17 9.28 2.56 -7.52
CA MET A 17 8.47 2.66 -8.75
C MET A 17 7.98 1.29 -9.22
N ARG A 18 8.81 0.26 -9.08
CA ARG A 18 8.49 -1.13 -9.45
C ARG A 18 7.68 -1.88 -8.39
N ASN A 19 7.35 -1.24 -7.26
CA ASN A 19 6.70 -1.87 -6.10
C ASN A 19 7.53 -3.04 -5.51
N ALA A 20 8.83 -3.00 -5.69
CA ALA A 20 9.79 -3.99 -5.25
C ALA A 20 10.60 -3.54 -4.01
N LEU A 21 10.30 -2.38 -3.44
CA LEU A 21 10.97 -1.90 -2.23
C LEU A 21 10.46 -2.66 -1.01
N ASN A 22 11.38 -3.24 -0.25
CA ASN A 22 11.06 -3.88 1.03
C ASN A 22 10.71 -2.79 2.07
N PRO A 23 9.50 -2.80 2.66
CA PRO A 23 9.10 -1.80 3.64
C PRO A 23 9.79 -1.96 5.00
N LYS A 24 10.50 -3.07 5.25
CA LYS A 24 11.11 -3.41 6.53
C LYS A 24 12.46 -4.12 6.34
N PRO A 25 13.43 -3.48 5.68
CA PRO A 25 14.74 -4.07 5.40
C PRO A 25 15.50 -4.44 6.68
N GLU A 26 15.27 -3.72 7.77
CA GLU A 26 15.86 -3.95 9.09
C GLU A 26 15.47 -5.29 9.74
N LYS A 27 14.42 -5.93 9.26
CA LYS A 27 13.97 -7.24 9.74
C LYS A 27 14.64 -8.43 9.05
N VAL A 28 15.44 -8.16 8.01
CA VAL A 28 16.21 -9.19 7.32
C VAL A 28 17.49 -9.45 8.11
N THR A 29 17.58 -10.61 8.74
CA THR A 29 18.69 -11.00 9.63
C THR A 29 19.56 -12.13 9.05
N ASP A 30 19.29 -12.55 7.82
CA ASP A 30 20.10 -13.58 7.17
C ASP A 30 21.49 -13.07 6.82
N GLY A 31 22.54 -13.87 7.13
CA GLY A 31 23.93 -13.49 6.97
C GLY A 31 24.36 -13.10 5.57
N LEU A 32 23.65 -13.56 4.52
CA LEU A 32 23.93 -13.14 3.15
C LEU A 32 23.67 -11.65 2.93
N PHE A 33 22.66 -11.09 3.62
CA PHE A 33 22.28 -9.70 3.48
C PHE A 33 23.07 -8.76 4.39
N THR A 34 23.74 -9.28 5.41
CA THR A 34 24.59 -8.49 6.32
C THR A 34 26.06 -8.45 5.89
N GLY A 35 26.53 -9.47 5.16
CA GLY A 35 27.93 -9.63 4.79
C GLY A 35 28.27 -9.38 3.32
N SER A 36 27.29 -9.12 2.47
CA SER A 36 27.49 -8.99 1.02
C SER A 36 26.97 -7.66 0.48
N THR A 37 27.73 -7.04 -0.41
CA THR A 37 27.29 -5.87 -1.18
C THR A 37 26.34 -6.21 -2.33
N PHE A 38 26.29 -7.49 -2.72
CA PHE A 38 25.41 -7.98 -3.78
C PHE A 38 23.96 -8.14 -3.31
N PHE A 39 23.78 -8.64 -2.08
CA PHE A 39 22.43 -8.84 -1.50
C PHE A 39 21.96 -7.58 -0.79
N ASP A 40 20.90 -6.97 -1.33
CA ASP A 40 20.32 -5.74 -0.77
C ASP A 40 19.01 -6.05 -0.03
N PRO A 41 18.96 -5.89 1.30
CA PRO A 41 17.75 -6.14 2.08
C PRO A 41 16.57 -5.23 1.70
N ARG A 42 16.82 -4.15 0.95
CA ARG A 42 15.78 -3.27 0.39
C ARG A 42 15.11 -3.85 -0.85
N ASP A 43 15.76 -4.78 -1.55
CA ASP A 43 15.18 -5.45 -2.72
C ASP A 43 14.28 -6.61 -2.28
N LEU A 44 12.98 -6.38 -2.35
CA LEU A 44 11.97 -7.35 -1.93
C LEU A 44 11.99 -8.63 -2.77
N ALA A 45 12.38 -8.56 -4.05
CA ALA A 45 12.46 -9.72 -4.91
C ALA A 45 13.64 -10.62 -4.51
N GLN A 46 14.81 -10.05 -4.23
CA GLN A 46 15.96 -10.79 -3.70
C GLN A 46 15.63 -11.43 -2.35
N VAL A 47 15.08 -10.67 -1.42
CA VAL A 47 14.74 -11.14 -0.07
C VAL A 47 13.77 -12.34 -0.13
N ARG A 48 12.74 -12.26 -0.98
CA ARG A 48 11.76 -13.35 -1.15
C ARG A 48 12.35 -14.56 -1.86
N TYR A 49 13.19 -14.34 -2.86
CA TYR A 49 13.86 -15.41 -3.57
C TYR A 49 14.76 -16.22 -2.63
N GLU A 50 15.63 -15.55 -1.88
CA GLU A 50 16.55 -16.19 -0.95
C GLU A 50 15.80 -16.90 0.20
N MET A 51 14.70 -16.36 0.68
CA MET A 51 13.83 -17.02 1.64
C MET A 51 13.33 -18.38 1.12
N LEU A 52 12.88 -18.43 -0.12
CA LEU A 52 12.42 -19.67 -0.75
C LEU A 52 13.59 -20.62 -1.02
N ARG A 53 14.72 -20.11 -1.50
CA ARG A 53 15.92 -20.89 -1.78
C ARG A 53 16.44 -21.58 -0.53
N ARG A 54 16.50 -20.88 0.61
CA ARG A 54 16.91 -21.46 1.90
C ARG A 54 16.02 -22.62 2.32
N ASN A 55 14.73 -22.52 2.08
CA ASN A 55 13.82 -23.63 2.40
C ASN A 55 13.96 -24.79 1.40
N ARG A 56 14.02 -24.51 0.09
CA ARG A 56 13.97 -25.56 -0.95
C ARG A 56 15.31 -26.26 -1.16
N ALA A 57 16.42 -25.49 -1.16
CA ALA A 57 17.75 -26.02 -1.43
C ALA A 57 18.51 -26.43 -0.17
N GLU A 58 18.27 -25.72 0.95
CA GLU A 58 18.99 -25.98 2.20
C GLU A 58 18.11 -26.63 3.27
N SER A 59 16.89 -27.04 2.93
CA SER A 59 15.94 -27.71 3.84
C SER A 59 15.67 -26.96 5.15
N VAL A 60 15.83 -25.62 5.16
CA VAL A 60 15.55 -24.80 6.35
C VAL A 60 14.04 -24.82 6.62
N PRO A 61 13.57 -25.11 7.84
CA PRO A 61 12.15 -25.11 8.17
C PRO A 61 11.48 -23.77 7.86
N VAL A 62 10.25 -23.80 7.29
CA VAL A 62 9.49 -22.62 6.85
C VAL A 62 9.43 -21.51 7.91
N ALA A 63 9.17 -21.90 9.18
CA ALA A 63 9.10 -20.92 10.27
C ALA A 63 10.43 -20.18 10.49
N LYS A 64 11.54 -20.90 10.38
CA LYS A 64 12.90 -20.36 10.55
C LYS A 64 13.29 -19.51 9.35
N ALA A 65 13.02 -20.00 8.13
CA ALA A 65 13.25 -19.23 6.92
C ALA A 65 12.45 -17.90 6.94
N ALA A 66 11.13 -17.97 7.12
CA ALA A 66 10.29 -16.77 7.18
C ALA A 66 10.80 -15.75 8.22
N LYS A 67 11.12 -16.20 9.44
CA LYS A 67 11.61 -15.33 10.52
C LYS A 67 12.91 -14.62 10.15
N ARG A 68 13.89 -15.32 9.56
CA ARG A 68 15.20 -14.74 9.16
C ARG A 68 15.07 -13.63 8.13
N PHE A 69 14.07 -13.73 7.25
CA PHE A 69 13.80 -12.75 6.20
C PHE A 69 12.72 -11.73 6.58
N GLY A 70 12.30 -11.69 7.85
CA GLY A 70 11.34 -10.69 8.35
C GLY A 70 9.88 -10.93 7.93
N PHE A 71 9.54 -12.16 7.53
CA PHE A 71 8.19 -12.55 7.13
C PHE A 71 7.50 -13.48 8.14
N THR A 72 6.19 -13.63 7.94
CA THR A 72 5.37 -14.62 8.67
C THR A 72 5.22 -15.90 7.85
N ARG A 73 4.85 -17.04 8.51
CA ARG A 73 4.56 -18.29 7.81
C ARG A 73 3.49 -18.13 6.71
N PRO A 74 2.34 -17.49 6.95
CA PRO A 74 1.37 -17.25 5.88
C PRO A 74 1.95 -16.50 4.69
N THR A 75 2.79 -15.48 4.92
CA THR A 75 3.47 -14.74 3.85
C THR A 75 4.41 -15.64 3.05
N PHE A 76 5.13 -16.58 3.73
CA PHE A 76 5.97 -17.55 3.05
C PHE A 76 5.18 -18.36 2.01
N TYR A 77 4.05 -18.94 2.42
CA TYR A 77 3.23 -19.74 1.51
C TYR A 77 2.63 -18.92 0.37
N GLN A 78 2.22 -17.68 0.62
CA GLN A 78 1.76 -16.78 -0.45
C GLN A 78 2.85 -16.48 -1.47
N VAL A 79 4.08 -16.26 -1.01
CA VAL A 79 5.23 -16.00 -1.87
C VAL A 79 5.62 -17.26 -2.64
N ALA A 80 5.59 -18.43 -1.99
CA ALA A 80 5.88 -19.72 -2.63
C ALA A 80 4.86 -20.03 -3.75
N ASP A 81 3.56 -19.90 -3.47
CA ASP A 81 2.49 -20.09 -4.47
C ASP A 81 2.64 -19.11 -5.66
N ALA A 82 2.94 -17.84 -5.37
CA ALA A 82 3.15 -16.85 -6.42
C ALA A 82 4.40 -17.15 -7.27
N TYR A 83 5.46 -17.64 -6.67
CA TYR A 83 6.67 -18.07 -7.37
C TYR A 83 6.41 -19.32 -8.24
N ASP A 84 5.67 -20.30 -7.73
CA ASP A 84 5.35 -21.51 -8.46
C ASP A 84 4.47 -21.25 -9.68
N ARG A 85 3.57 -20.26 -9.60
CA ARG A 85 2.70 -19.86 -10.73
C ARG A 85 3.36 -18.95 -11.75
N TYR A 86 4.20 -18.02 -11.31
CA TYR A 86 4.67 -16.91 -12.15
C TYR A 86 6.20 -16.80 -12.23
N GLY A 87 6.95 -17.64 -11.51
CA GLY A 87 8.41 -17.52 -11.42
C GLY A 87 8.86 -16.26 -10.68
N ILE A 88 10.02 -15.73 -11.05
CA ILE A 88 10.62 -14.51 -10.46
C ILE A 88 9.66 -13.31 -10.46
N PRO A 89 8.90 -13.02 -11.54
CA PRO A 89 7.90 -11.96 -11.53
C PRO A 89 6.86 -12.08 -10.41
N GLY A 90 6.55 -13.29 -9.94
CA GLY A 90 5.65 -13.55 -8.82
C GLY A 90 6.17 -13.06 -7.47
N LEU A 91 7.48 -12.84 -7.35
CA LEU A 91 8.10 -12.33 -6.12
C LEU A 91 7.83 -10.83 -5.90
N ILE A 92 7.51 -10.09 -6.97
CA ILE A 92 7.18 -8.67 -6.89
C ILE A 92 5.68 -8.52 -6.64
N PRO A 93 5.27 -7.83 -5.55
CA PRO A 93 3.86 -7.62 -5.27
C PRO A 93 3.18 -6.87 -6.41
N ARG A 94 2.01 -7.32 -6.81
CA ARG A 94 1.17 -6.54 -7.74
C ARG A 94 0.82 -5.21 -7.09
N LYS A 95 0.76 -4.14 -7.91
CA LYS A 95 0.29 -2.84 -7.43
C LYS A 95 -1.08 -3.01 -6.77
N PRO A 96 -1.26 -2.49 -5.56
CA PRO A 96 -2.58 -2.55 -4.92
C PRO A 96 -3.62 -1.91 -5.85
N GLY A 97 -4.84 -2.43 -5.82
CA GLY A 97 -5.94 -1.89 -6.60
C GLY A 97 -6.20 -0.41 -6.32
N PRO A 98 -7.14 0.23 -7.02
CA PRO A 98 -7.41 1.67 -6.92
C PRO A 98 -7.59 2.11 -5.48
N LYS A 99 -6.83 3.13 -5.06
CA LYS A 99 -6.84 3.66 -3.66
C LYS A 99 -8.11 4.43 -3.31
N GLY A 100 -9.08 4.52 -4.20
CA GLY A 100 -10.29 5.29 -3.98
C GLY A 100 -11.54 4.69 -4.63
N PRO A 101 -12.70 5.18 -4.26
CA PRO A 101 -13.96 4.76 -4.87
C PRO A 101 -14.01 5.25 -6.33
N ARG A 102 -14.26 4.33 -7.28
CA ARG A 102 -14.35 4.66 -8.71
C ARG A 102 -15.57 5.51 -9.06
N ARG A 103 -16.70 5.31 -8.36
CA ARG A 103 -17.97 5.97 -8.66
C ARG A 103 -18.24 7.21 -7.80
N CYS A 104 -17.84 7.20 -6.53
CA CYS A 104 -18.03 8.31 -5.61
C CYS A 104 -16.69 9.04 -5.42
N THR A 105 -16.35 9.89 -6.39
CA THR A 105 -15.10 10.67 -6.40
C THR A 105 -15.13 11.79 -5.33
N SER A 106 -13.98 12.43 -5.07
CA SER A 106 -13.89 13.59 -4.19
C SER A 106 -14.85 14.70 -4.61
N ASP A 107 -14.90 15.00 -5.91
CA ASP A 107 -15.71 16.07 -6.46
C ASP A 107 -17.20 15.87 -6.22
N ILE A 108 -17.68 14.63 -6.37
CA ILE A 108 -19.07 14.25 -6.04
C ILE A 108 -19.35 14.43 -4.54
N VAL A 109 -18.41 14.05 -3.69
CA VAL A 109 -18.59 14.18 -2.23
C VAL A 109 -18.58 15.65 -1.81
N ASP A 110 -17.70 16.46 -2.39
CA ASP A 110 -17.62 17.89 -2.09
C ASP A 110 -18.83 18.67 -2.64
N PHE A 111 -19.34 18.27 -3.80
CA PHE A 111 -20.60 18.77 -4.33
C PHE A 111 -21.77 18.41 -3.40
N ALA A 112 -21.89 17.16 -3.01
CA ALA A 112 -22.94 16.70 -2.11
C ALA A 112 -22.94 17.45 -0.76
N ARG A 113 -21.75 17.67 -0.20
CA ARG A 113 -21.61 18.42 1.07
C ARG A 113 -22.07 19.85 0.95
N ARG A 114 -21.74 20.54 -0.15
CA ARG A 114 -22.19 21.92 -0.39
C ARG A 114 -23.69 21.98 -0.50
N ARG A 115 -24.31 21.09 -1.28
CA ARG A 115 -25.76 21.06 -1.46
C ARG A 115 -26.53 20.76 -0.16
N ILE A 116 -26.02 19.86 0.65
CA ILE A 116 -26.62 19.58 1.97
C ILE A 116 -26.51 20.83 2.89
N ALA A 117 -25.35 21.49 2.88
CA ALA A 117 -25.11 22.66 3.74
C ALA A 117 -25.91 23.90 3.33
N GLU A 118 -26.05 24.13 2.02
CA GLU A 118 -26.69 25.35 1.46
C GLU A 118 -28.22 25.23 1.36
N GLN A 119 -28.72 24.04 1.05
CA GLN A 119 -30.13 23.83 0.68
C GLN A 119 -30.85 22.76 1.51
N GLY A 120 -30.18 22.10 2.46
CA GLY A 120 -30.79 21.04 3.28
C GLY A 120 -31.38 19.89 2.48
N MET A 121 -30.83 19.59 1.30
CA MET A 121 -31.38 18.60 0.37
C MET A 121 -31.44 17.21 0.97
N THR A 122 -32.54 16.50 0.63
CA THR A 122 -32.67 15.07 0.96
C THR A 122 -31.73 14.21 0.11
N MET A 123 -31.37 13.03 0.63
CA MET A 123 -30.42 12.14 -0.06
C MET A 123 -30.92 11.68 -1.43
N ASP A 124 -32.22 11.52 -1.61
CA ASP A 124 -32.81 11.02 -2.84
C ASP A 124 -32.72 12.06 -3.96
N VAL A 125 -33.10 13.31 -3.68
CA VAL A 125 -32.94 14.45 -4.60
C VAL A 125 -31.47 14.69 -4.96
N LEU A 126 -30.59 14.55 -3.98
CA LEU A 126 -29.15 14.72 -4.20
C LEU A 126 -28.55 13.65 -5.12
N ILE A 127 -29.03 12.40 -5.04
CA ILE A 127 -28.62 11.31 -5.94
C ILE A 127 -29.05 11.58 -7.38
N GLU A 128 -30.26 12.09 -7.59
CA GLU A 128 -30.76 12.47 -8.91
C GLU A 128 -29.96 13.64 -9.51
N GLU A 129 -29.66 14.65 -8.70
CA GLU A 129 -28.83 15.78 -9.12
C GLU A 129 -27.41 15.38 -9.48
N ILE A 130 -26.80 14.45 -8.69
CA ILE A 130 -25.49 13.86 -8.99
C ILE A 130 -25.54 13.05 -10.29
N ALA A 131 -26.59 12.26 -10.51
CA ALA A 131 -26.76 11.50 -11.73
C ALA A 131 -26.85 12.41 -12.96
N SER A 132 -27.60 13.49 -12.87
CA SER A 132 -27.73 14.50 -13.94
C SER A 132 -26.43 15.22 -14.21
N LYS A 133 -25.73 15.68 -13.17
CA LYS A 133 -24.53 16.54 -13.30
C LYS A 133 -23.26 15.76 -13.64
N PHE A 134 -23.07 14.59 -13.06
CA PHE A 134 -21.83 13.78 -13.19
C PHE A 134 -22.02 12.52 -14.05
N GLY A 135 -23.22 12.26 -14.56
CA GLY A 135 -23.53 11.07 -15.35
C GLY A 135 -23.39 9.75 -14.58
N THR A 136 -23.34 9.80 -13.25
CA THR A 136 -23.05 8.64 -12.41
C THR A 136 -24.19 8.32 -11.47
N LYS A 137 -24.87 7.19 -11.71
CA LYS A 137 -25.89 6.68 -10.78
C LYS A 137 -25.21 6.11 -9.54
N LEU A 138 -25.47 6.73 -8.38
CA LEU A 138 -24.97 6.29 -7.07
C LEU A 138 -26.09 5.69 -6.24
N HIS A 139 -25.78 4.61 -5.55
CA HIS A 139 -26.66 4.11 -4.50
C HIS A 139 -26.50 4.96 -3.23
N ARG A 140 -27.60 5.24 -2.52
CA ARG A 140 -27.64 6.04 -1.27
C ARG A 140 -26.51 5.68 -0.29
N ARG A 141 -26.36 4.38 -0.01
CA ARG A 141 -25.30 3.89 0.91
C ARG A 141 -23.88 4.20 0.43
N THR A 142 -23.66 4.32 -0.88
CA THR A 142 -22.33 4.68 -1.43
C THR A 142 -22.02 6.15 -1.18
N LEU A 143 -22.99 7.03 -1.34
CA LEU A 143 -22.89 8.45 -1.07
C LEU A 143 -22.70 8.71 0.44
N GLU A 144 -23.50 8.08 1.30
CA GLU A 144 -23.37 8.16 2.76
C GLU A 144 -21.97 7.75 3.24
N ARG A 145 -21.43 6.63 2.70
CA ARG A 145 -20.06 6.20 3.00
C ARG A 145 -19.00 7.19 2.52
N GLY A 146 -19.22 7.82 1.36
CA GLY A 146 -18.36 8.88 0.83
C GLY A 146 -18.31 10.08 1.78
N LEU A 147 -19.46 10.59 2.18
CA LEU A 147 -19.61 11.71 3.11
C LEU A 147 -18.98 11.41 4.49
N ALA A 148 -19.22 10.21 5.05
CA ALA A 148 -18.66 9.78 6.34
C ALA A 148 -17.12 9.68 6.32
N ARG A 149 -16.50 9.26 5.19
CA ARG A 149 -15.04 9.18 5.05
C ARG A 149 -14.37 10.55 5.15
N VAL A 150 -14.96 11.57 4.56
CA VAL A 150 -14.41 12.93 4.59
C VAL A 150 -14.54 13.52 6.00
N GLY A 151 -15.65 13.27 6.68
CA GLY A 151 -15.84 13.67 8.09
C GLY A 151 -14.77 13.08 9.04
N LYS A 152 -14.42 11.81 8.86
CA LYS A 152 -13.35 11.16 9.64
C LYS A 152 -11.95 11.69 9.30
N ARG A 153 -11.68 12.03 8.04
CA ARG A 153 -10.39 12.65 7.62
C ARG A 153 -10.24 14.05 8.21
N GLY A 154 -11.29 14.86 8.22
CA GLY A 154 -11.29 16.19 8.82
C GLY A 154 -11.01 16.16 10.33
N ARG A 155 -11.63 15.24 11.08
CA ARG A 155 -11.38 15.03 12.51
C ARG A 155 -9.94 14.62 12.79
N ARG A 156 -9.36 13.69 12.00
CA ARG A 156 -7.95 13.26 12.16
C ARG A 156 -6.95 14.38 11.86
N LYS A 157 -7.22 15.25 10.87
CA LYS A 157 -6.37 16.41 10.57
C LYS A 157 -6.41 17.46 11.69
N LYS A 158 -7.59 17.70 12.27
CA LYS A 158 -7.78 18.65 13.39
C LYS A 158 -7.06 18.16 14.66
N LEU A 159 -7.15 16.87 14.98
CA LEU A 159 -6.43 16.26 16.11
C LEU A 159 -4.90 16.28 15.94
N LYS A 160 -4.40 16.08 14.73
CA LYS A 160 -2.94 16.17 14.47
C LYS A 160 -2.43 17.61 14.59
N ARG A 161 -3.19 18.59 14.11
CA ARG A 161 -2.83 20.02 14.27
C ARG A 161 -2.86 20.48 15.74
N ALA A 162 -3.82 20.01 16.53
CA ALA A 162 -3.91 20.33 17.95
C ALA A 162 -2.75 19.72 18.77
N LYS A 163 -2.19 18.58 18.33
CA LYS A 163 -1.03 17.95 18.99
C LYS A 163 0.33 18.51 18.56
N SER A 164 0.43 19.23 17.44
CA SER A 164 1.67 19.84 16.96
C SER A 164 1.78 21.35 17.24
N GLY A 165 0.79 21.95 17.87
CA GLY A 165 0.74 23.38 18.21
C GLY A 165 0.90 23.68 19.69
N GLY A 166 1.40 22.74 20.50
CA GLY A 166 1.66 22.91 21.91
C GLY A 166 3.16 22.70 22.19
N ILE A 167 3.95 23.73 21.95
CA ILE A 167 5.25 24.01 22.60
C ILE A 167 5.28 25.52 22.77
#